data_9354a52c7be6dfc09890b9f3e4fecc54
#
_entry.id   9354a52c7be6dfc09890b9f3e4fecc54
#
_cell.length_a   1.000
_cell.length_b   1.000
_cell.length_c   1.000
_cell.angle_alpha   90.00
_cell.angle_beta   90.00
_cell.angle_gamma   90.00
#
_symmetry.space_group_name_H-M   'P 1'
#
loop_
_entity.id
_entity.type
_entity.pdbx_description
1 polymer ?
#
loop_
_entity_poly.entity_id
_entity_poly.type
_entity_poly.pdbx_seq_one_letter_code
_entity_poly.pdbx_strand_id
1 'polypeptide(L)'
;MEKIRFQIKQDVQQAMYYGLPIVALESTVITHGLPQPVNLRLAQDMEATVRAQGATPATIALMDGSVKVGLSSEELEQLAGAVNPHKVSLRDFGYALEKRLTGGTTVAATMFVAEKVGIKVFATGGIGGVHRNAPFDVSADLMQLSRCPVLVVCTGAKAILDLPATMEYLETQGVPVIGYQTNDFPAFYSTSSGMKLNLRADSAEE
;
A
#
# COMPACT_ATOMS: atom_id res chain seq x y z
N MET A 1 2.83 -0.35 -28.03
CA MET A 1 2.86 -0.61 -26.59
C MET A 1 1.50 -1.16 -26.18
N GLU A 2 1.43 -2.42 -25.76
CA GLU A 2 0.20 -2.94 -25.18
C GLU A 2 -0.14 -2.12 -23.92
N LYS A 3 -1.42 -1.73 -23.80
CA LYS A 3 -1.88 -1.02 -22.61
C LYS A 3 -1.84 -1.99 -21.42
N ILE A 4 -1.35 -1.53 -20.28
CA ILE A 4 -1.44 -2.29 -19.02
C ILE A 4 -2.89 -2.76 -18.83
N ARG A 5 -3.09 -4.07 -18.67
CA ARG A 5 -4.41 -4.65 -18.44
C ARG A 5 -4.71 -4.63 -16.93
N PHE A 6 -5.63 -3.79 -16.53
CA PHE A 6 -6.22 -3.82 -15.19
C PHE A 6 -7.42 -4.76 -15.20
N GLN A 7 -7.37 -5.79 -14.36
CA GLN A 7 -8.48 -6.67 -14.09
C GLN A 7 -9.09 -6.25 -12.76
N ILE A 8 -10.20 -5.55 -12.84
CA ILE A 8 -10.89 -5.00 -11.68
C ILE A 8 -12.02 -5.95 -11.29
N LYS A 9 -12.04 -6.37 -10.02
CA LYS A 9 -13.06 -7.26 -9.47
C LYS A 9 -14.45 -6.61 -9.55
N GLN A 10 -15.48 -7.40 -9.74
CA GLN A 10 -16.84 -6.91 -9.99
C GLN A 10 -17.38 -6.00 -8.88
N ASP A 11 -17.16 -6.33 -7.59
CA ASP A 11 -17.59 -5.49 -6.47
C ASP A 11 -16.87 -4.14 -6.46
N VAL A 12 -15.58 -4.11 -6.80
CA VAL A 12 -14.80 -2.87 -6.96
C VAL A 12 -15.32 -2.05 -8.15
N GLN A 13 -15.61 -2.70 -9.30
CA GLN A 13 -16.22 -2.02 -10.45
C GLN A 13 -17.56 -1.39 -10.11
N GLN A 14 -18.40 -2.11 -9.38
CA GLN A 14 -19.71 -1.60 -8.92
C GLN A 14 -19.52 -0.41 -7.97
N ALA A 15 -18.59 -0.51 -7.02
CA ALA A 15 -18.29 0.59 -6.12
C ALA A 15 -17.81 1.84 -6.88
N MET A 16 -16.92 1.67 -7.89
CA MET A 16 -16.49 2.77 -8.76
C MET A 16 -17.65 3.40 -9.51
N TYR A 17 -18.52 2.58 -10.10
CA TYR A 17 -19.67 3.06 -10.89
C TYR A 17 -20.67 3.88 -10.06
N TYR A 18 -20.93 3.44 -8.82
CA TYR A 18 -21.87 4.11 -7.91
C TYR A 18 -21.24 5.17 -7.02
N GLY A 19 -19.95 5.43 -7.14
CA GLY A 19 -19.21 6.39 -6.30
C GLY A 19 -19.14 5.98 -4.83
N LEU A 20 -19.14 4.67 -4.53
CA LEU A 20 -19.04 4.15 -3.18
C LEU A 20 -17.59 4.17 -2.70
N PRO A 21 -17.34 4.21 -1.37
CA PRO A 21 -16.00 4.25 -0.83
C PRO A 21 -15.20 2.98 -1.14
N ILE A 22 -13.95 3.16 -1.61
CA ILE A 22 -13.03 2.07 -1.93
C ILE A 22 -11.70 2.34 -1.22
N VAL A 23 -11.14 1.29 -0.61
CA VAL A 23 -9.82 1.34 0.02
C VAL A 23 -8.89 0.35 -0.67
N ALA A 24 -7.81 0.85 -1.27
CA ALA A 24 -6.74 0.00 -1.78
C ALA A 24 -5.97 -0.65 -0.62
N LEU A 25 -5.49 -1.86 -0.85
CA LEU A 25 -4.63 -2.62 0.07
C LEU A 25 -3.42 -3.16 -0.69
N GLU A 26 -2.23 -3.07 -0.10
CA GLU A 26 -1.03 -3.68 -0.66
C GLU A 26 -1.04 -5.20 -0.50
N SER A 27 -0.18 -5.88 -1.25
CA SER A 27 -0.06 -7.33 -1.16
C SER A 27 1.36 -7.83 -0.86
N THR A 28 2.35 -6.92 -0.74
CA THR A 28 3.69 -7.33 -0.27
C THR A 28 3.63 -7.92 1.14
N VAL A 29 2.74 -7.43 2.00
CA VAL A 29 2.54 -7.99 3.35
C VAL A 29 2.09 -9.45 3.29
N ILE A 30 1.34 -9.84 2.25
CA ILE A 30 0.86 -11.20 2.02
C ILE A 30 1.99 -12.10 1.51
N THR A 31 2.77 -11.61 0.54
CA THR A 31 3.77 -12.42 -0.16
C THR A 31 5.13 -12.45 0.55
N HIS A 32 5.50 -11.39 1.30
CA HIS A 32 6.83 -11.22 1.89
C HIS A 32 6.80 -10.80 3.37
N GLY A 33 5.62 -10.54 3.94
CA GLY A 33 5.51 -10.03 5.30
C GLY A 33 5.43 -11.13 6.36
N LEU A 34 4.59 -12.12 6.14
CA LEU A 34 4.28 -13.17 7.12
C LEU A 34 4.27 -14.56 6.47
N PRO A 35 4.59 -15.62 7.23
CA PRO A 35 4.52 -17.00 6.73
C PRO A 35 3.07 -17.49 6.63
N GLN A 36 2.85 -18.54 5.80
CA GLN A 36 1.60 -19.27 5.78
C GLN A 36 1.38 -20.01 7.12
N PRO A 37 0.13 -20.11 7.59
CA PRO A 37 -1.13 -19.58 7.02
C PRO A 37 -1.48 -18.17 7.52
N VAL A 38 -0.58 -17.53 8.28
CA VAL A 38 -0.85 -16.24 8.95
C VAL A 38 -1.05 -15.12 7.93
N ASN A 39 -0.30 -15.13 6.83
CA ASN A 39 -0.39 -14.17 5.76
C ASN A 39 -1.78 -14.14 5.10
N LEU A 40 -2.36 -15.32 4.82
CA LEU A 40 -3.71 -15.42 4.25
C LEU A 40 -4.77 -14.89 5.22
N ARG A 41 -4.68 -15.31 6.50
CA ARG A 41 -5.60 -14.83 7.53
C ARG A 41 -5.54 -13.30 7.67
N LEU A 42 -4.32 -12.72 7.71
CA LEU A 42 -4.16 -11.27 7.76
C LEU A 42 -4.83 -10.59 6.58
N ALA A 43 -4.65 -11.11 5.36
CA ALA A 43 -5.25 -10.53 4.16
C ALA A 43 -6.79 -10.55 4.23
N GLN A 44 -7.37 -11.66 4.68
CA GLN A 44 -8.81 -11.81 4.88
C GLN A 44 -9.33 -10.84 5.96
N ASP A 45 -8.62 -10.72 7.08
CA ASP A 45 -8.99 -9.83 8.19
C ASP A 45 -8.90 -8.35 7.77
N MET A 46 -7.90 -7.96 6.99
CA MET A 46 -7.79 -6.60 6.44
C MET A 46 -9.00 -6.27 5.55
N GLU A 47 -9.36 -7.14 4.60
CA GLU A 47 -10.51 -6.94 3.75
C GLU A 47 -11.83 -6.93 4.52
N ALA A 48 -11.99 -7.84 5.50
CA ALA A 48 -13.17 -7.89 6.36
C ALA A 48 -13.31 -6.60 7.18
N THR A 49 -12.21 -6.06 7.70
CA THR A 49 -12.20 -4.81 8.46
C THR A 49 -12.67 -3.63 7.60
N VAL A 50 -12.18 -3.53 6.36
CA VAL A 50 -12.62 -2.48 5.42
C VAL A 50 -14.11 -2.61 5.13
N ARG A 51 -14.61 -3.84 4.87
CA ARG A 51 -16.05 -4.08 4.61
C ARG A 51 -16.92 -3.75 5.82
N ALA A 52 -16.46 -4.06 7.02
CA ALA A 52 -17.20 -3.76 8.25
C ALA A 52 -17.38 -2.25 8.49
N GLN A 53 -16.52 -1.42 7.89
CA GLN A 53 -16.64 0.05 7.89
C GLN A 53 -17.42 0.61 6.69
N GLY A 54 -18.06 -0.24 5.89
CA GLY A 54 -18.90 0.16 4.76
C GLY A 54 -18.13 0.53 3.49
N ALA A 55 -16.84 0.22 3.41
CA ALA A 55 -16.02 0.45 2.21
C ALA A 55 -15.73 -0.86 1.46
N THR A 56 -15.41 -0.75 0.18
CA THR A 56 -15.02 -1.88 -0.67
C THR A 56 -13.50 -2.03 -0.64
N PRO A 57 -12.93 -3.15 -0.18
CA PRO A 57 -11.50 -3.39 -0.24
C PRO A 57 -11.07 -3.73 -1.66
N ALA A 58 -9.93 -3.18 -2.08
CA ALA A 58 -9.30 -3.46 -3.35
C ALA A 58 -7.84 -3.87 -3.11
N THR A 59 -7.61 -5.14 -2.77
CA THR A 59 -6.26 -5.70 -2.68
C THR A 59 -5.63 -5.73 -4.06
N ILE A 60 -4.46 -5.10 -4.22
CA ILE A 60 -3.78 -4.95 -5.52
C ILE A 60 -2.60 -5.91 -5.58
N ALA A 61 -2.51 -6.67 -6.67
CA ALA A 61 -1.43 -7.62 -6.92
C ALA A 61 -1.16 -7.80 -8.41
N LEU A 62 -0.01 -8.38 -8.76
CA LEU A 62 0.23 -8.94 -10.10
C LEU A 62 0.01 -10.45 -10.07
N MET A 63 -0.80 -10.96 -11.01
CA MET A 63 -1.00 -12.38 -11.19
C MET A 63 -1.02 -12.72 -12.68
N ASP A 64 -0.17 -13.66 -13.09
CA ASP A 64 -0.06 -14.18 -14.46
C ASP A 64 0.07 -13.06 -15.53
N GLY A 65 0.84 -12.02 -15.21
CA GLY A 65 1.07 -10.88 -16.10
C GLY A 65 -0.11 -9.91 -16.22
N SER A 66 -1.04 -9.94 -15.27
CA SER A 66 -2.15 -8.98 -15.16
C SER A 66 -2.12 -8.24 -13.84
N VAL A 67 -2.50 -6.97 -13.87
CA VAL A 67 -2.69 -6.18 -12.65
C VAL A 67 -4.10 -6.43 -12.14
N LYS A 68 -4.20 -7.06 -10.98
CA LYS A 68 -5.47 -7.29 -10.28
C LYS A 68 -5.78 -6.13 -9.35
N VAL A 69 -7.03 -5.68 -9.35
CA VAL A 69 -7.56 -4.65 -8.45
C VAL A 69 -8.80 -5.23 -7.76
N GLY A 70 -8.62 -5.64 -6.52
CA GLY A 70 -9.50 -6.57 -5.84
C GLY A 70 -9.22 -8.01 -6.25
N LEU A 71 -9.11 -8.90 -5.27
CA LEU A 71 -8.86 -10.33 -5.46
C LEU A 71 -10.10 -11.14 -5.06
N SER A 72 -10.37 -12.23 -5.77
CA SER A 72 -11.31 -13.24 -5.27
C SER A 72 -10.68 -14.01 -4.10
N SER A 73 -11.48 -14.79 -3.38
CA SER A 73 -10.96 -15.62 -2.29
C SER A 73 -9.91 -16.62 -2.80
N GLU A 74 -10.15 -17.20 -3.97
CA GLU A 74 -9.25 -18.14 -4.63
C GLU A 74 -7.96 -17.46 -5.09
N GLU A 75 -8.05 -16.24 -5.65
CA GLU A 75 -6.88 -15.44 -6.04
C GLU A 75 -6.05 -15.02 -4.81
N LEU A 76 -6.70 -14.69 -3.70
CA LEU A 76 -6.04 -14.34 -2.45
C LEU A 76 -5.28 -15.55 -1.87
N GLU A 77 -5.90 -16.75 -1.90
CA GLU A 77 -5.26 -18.01 -1.50
C GLU A 77 -4.07 -18.35 -2.40
N GLN A 78 -4.23 -18.22 -3.71
CA GLN A 78 -3.16 -18.45 -4.69
C GLN A 78 -1.98 -17.51 -4.45
N LEU A 79 -2.24 -16.22 -4.22
CA LEU A 79 -1.20 -15.22 -3.94
C LEU A 79 -0.47 -15.53 -2.63
N ALA A 80 -1.22 -15.86 -1.57
CA ALA A 80 -0.66 -16.21 -0.27
C ALA A 80 0.18 -17.49 -0.30
N GLY A 81 -0.22 -18.44 -1.17
CA GLY A 81 0.47 -19.73 -1.39
C GLY A 81 1.54 -19.71 -2.47
N ALA A 82 1.77 -18.58 -3.13
CA ALA A 82 2.70 -18.51 -4.26
C ALA A 82 4.13 -18.89 -3.86
N VAL A 83 4.74 -19.76 -4.68
CA VAL A 83 6.14 -20.15 -4.52
C VAL A 83 7.04 -19.10 -5.17
N ASN A 84 7.96 -18.50 -4.40
CA ASN A 84 8.86 -17.43 -4.86
C ASN A 84 8.11 -16.25 -5.52
N PRO A 85 7.11 -15.67 -4.86
CA PRO A 85 6.39 -14.53 -5.43
C PRO A 85 7.33 -13.36 -5.65
N HIS A 86 7.12 -12.60 -6.72
CA HIS A 86 7.93 -11.42 -7.00
C HIS A 86 7.50 -10.25 -6.10
N LYS A 87 8.48 -9.49 -5.58
CA LYS A 87 8.19 -8.22 -4.90
C LYS A 87 8.15 -7.12 -5.95
N VAL A 88 6.95 -6.67 -6.28
CA VAL A 88 6.72 -5.72 -7.38
C VAL A 88 6.70 -4.29 -6.86
N SER A 89 7.72 -3.52 -7.22
CA SER A 89 7.75 -2.07 -7.09
C SER A 89 7.65 -1.41 -8.47
N LEU A 90 7.70 -0.09 -8.55
CA LEU A 90 7.52 0.64 -9.82
C LEU A 90 8.50 0.19 -10.92
N ARG A 91 9.77 -0.01 -10.57
CA ARG A 91 10.81 -0.45 -11.51
C ARG A 91 10.56 -1.85 -12.07
N ASP A 92 9.80 -2.67 -11.34
CA ASP A 92 9.62 -4.09 -11.67
C ASP A 92 8.40 -4.32 -12.58
N PHE A 93 7.49 -3.33 -12.69
CA PHE A 93 6.21 -3.50 -13.36
C PHE A 93 6.33 -4.03 -14.78
N GLY A 94 7.10 -3.35 -15.63
CA GLY A 94 7.26 -3.74 -17.03
C GLY A 94 7.82 -5.16 -17.19
N TYR A 95 8.83 -5.48 -16.39
CA TYR A 95 9.43 -6.82 -16.38
C TYR A 95 8.47 -7.88 -15.88
N ALA A 96 7.77 -7.61 -14.77
CA ALA A 96 6.86 -8.57 -14.16
C ALA A 96 5.64 -8.87 -15.07
N LEU A 97 5.12 -7.86 -15.76
CA LEU A 97 4.04 -8.03 -16.74
C LEU A 97 4.50 -8.85 -17.95
N GLU A 98 5.65 -8.50 -18.55
CA GLU A 98 6.20 -9.20 -19.72
C GLU A 98 6.52 -10.67 -19.40
N LYS A 99 7.08 -10.94 -18.23
CA LYS A 99 7.41 -12.29 -17.78
C LYS A 99 6.25 -13.06 -17.17
N ARG A 100 5.05 -12.46 -17.15
CA ARG A 100 3.84 -13.04 -16.57
C ARG A 100 4.03 -13.52 -15.12
N LEU A 101 4.77 -12.72 -14.34
CA LEU A 101 5.06 -13.08 -12.95
C LEU A 101 3.83 -12.88 -12.07
N THR A 102 3.79 -13.67 -11.00
CA THR A 102 2.88 -13.45 -9.86
C THR A 102 3.66 -12.83 -8.71
N GLY A 103 3.12 -11.77 -8.09
CA GLY A 103 3.79 -11.08 -6.99
C GLY A 103 2.94 -10.06 -6.28
N GLY A 104 3.42 -9.71 -5.07
CA GLY A 104 2.81 -8.68 -4.26
C GLY A 104 3.32 -7.29 -4.62
N THR A 105 2.41 -6.31 -4.66
CA THR A 105 2.72 -4.90 -4.90
C THR A 105 3.18 -4.21 -3.62
N THR A 106 4.27 -3.43 -3.71
CA THR A 106 4.72 -2.54 -2.62
C THR A 106 3.77 -1.36 -2.44
N VAL A 107 3.98 -0.55 -1.41
CA VAL A 107 3.24 0.70 -1.20
C VAL A 107 3.29 1.57 -2.47
N ALA A 108 4.48 1.80 -3.03
CA ALA A 108 4.65 2.59 -4.26
C ALA A 108 3.88 2.00 -5.45
N ALA A 109 3.96 0.69 -5.66
CA ALA A 109 3.27 0.03 -6.76
C ALA A 109 1.75 0.02 -6.57
N THR A 110 1.28 -0.17 -5.33
CA THR A 110 -0.14 -0.10 -4.98
C THR A 110 -0.71 1.29 -5.23
N MET A 111 -0.01 2.35 -4.79
CA MET A 111 -0.39 3.74 -5.06
C MET A 111 -0.48 4.04 -6.56
N PHE A 112 0.52 3.59 -7.32
CA PHE A 112 0.52 3.77 -8.78
C PHE A 112 -0.71 3.15 -9.43
N VAL A 113 -1.06 1.93 -9.07
CA VAL A 113 -2.25 1.25 -9.61
C VAL A 113 -3.53 1.95 -9.14
N ALA A 114 -3.63 2.27 -7.84
CA ALA A 114 -4.78 2.98 -7.27
C ALA A 114 -5.07 4.29 -8.02
N GLU A 115 -4.04 5.10 -8.27
CA GLU A 115 -4.16 6.32 -9.07
C GLU A 115 -4.69 6.04 -10.48
N LYS A 116 -4.11 5.05 -11.18
CA LYS A 116 -4.50 4.73 -12.57
C LYS A 116 -5.95 4.25 -12.70
N VAL A 117 -6.49 3.64 -11.67
CA VAL A 117 -7.89 3.20 -11.65
C VAL A 117 -8.83 4.15 -10.89
N GLY A 118 -8.31 5.25 -10.33
CA GLY A 118 -9.10 6.31 -9.68
C GLY A 118 -9.45 6.05 -8.22
N ILE A 119 -8.82 5.09 -7.55
CA ILE A 119 -8.96 4.88 -6.09
C ILE A 119 -8.18 5.97 -5.35
N LYS A 120 -8.82 6.61 -4.36
CA LYS A 120 -8.27 7.78 -3.66
C LYS A 120 -7.69 7.49 -2.28
N VAL A 121 -8.04 6.37 -1.67
CA VAL A 121 -7.62 5.99 -0.33
C VAL A 121 -6.92 4.64 -0.36
N PHE A 122 -5.79 4.57 0.31
CA PHE A 122 -5.00 3.36 0.47
C PHE A 122 -4.63 3.18 1.95
N ALA A 123 -4.87 1.99 2.50
CA ALA A 123 -4.49 1.63 3.86
C ALA A 123 -3.37 0.59 3.86
N THR A 124 -2.33 0.83 4.66
CA THR A 124 -1.19 -0.09 4.84
C THR A 124 -0.72 -0.09 6.29
N GLY A 125 -0.05 -1.13 6.72
CA GLY A 125 0.58 -1.18 8.05
C GLY A 125 1.69 -0.14 8.21
N GLY A 126 2.48 0.12 7.16
CA GLY A 126 3.53 1.13 7.21
C GLY A 126 4.28 1.29 5.90
N ILE A 127 4.73 2.50 5.65
CA ILE A 127 5.51 2.85 4.46
C ILE A 127 6.98 2.44 4.58
N GLY A 128 7.65 2.34 3.44
CA GLY A 128 9.11 2.34 3.39
C GLY A 128 9.68 3.73 3.70
N GLY A 129 10.99 3.81 3.84
CA GLY A 129 11.66 5.06 4.21
C GLY A 129 13.15 5.02 3.84
N VAL A 130 13.95 5.80 4.53
CA VAL A 130 15.40 5.80 4.43
C VAL A 130 15.96 4.69 5.31
N HIS A 131 16.88 3.87 4.79
CA HIS A 131 17.50 2.80 5.56
C HIS A 131 18.58 3.32 6.50
N ARG A 132 18.65 2.77 7.72
CA ARG A 132 19.69 3.12 8.70
C ARG A 132 21.06 2.79 8.15
N ASN A 133 22.03 3.69 8.35
CA ASN A 133 23.41 3.54 7.89
C ASN A 133 23.58 3.39 6.36
N ALA A 134 22.54 3.66 5.59
CA ALA A 134 22.53 3.60 4.13
C ALA A 134 21.70 4.77 3.56
N PRO A 135 22.18 6.03 3.63
CA PRO A 135 21.38 7.22 3.33
C PRO A 135 20.93 7.32 1.86
N PHE A 136 21.56 6.55 0.96
CA PHE A 136 21.15 6.45 -0.44
C PHE A 136 20.21 5.27 -0.72
N ASP A 137 19.98 4.39 0.26
CA ASP A 137 18.98 3.33 0.17
C ASP A 137 17.63 3.86 0.66
N VAL A 138 16.93 4.47 -0.27
CA VAL A 138 15.65 5.15 -0.04
C VAL A 138 14.54 4.38 -0.74
N SER A 139 13.47 4.09 -0.03
CA SER A 139 12.30 3.42 -0.60
C SER A 139 11.65 4.25 -1.70
N ALA A 140 11.25 3.60 -2.78
CA ALA A 140 10.44 4.20 -3.84
C ALA A 140 9.09 4.72 -3.33
N ASP A 141 8.64 4.25 -2.16
CA ASP A 141 7.40 4.70 -1.53
C ASP A 141 7.41 6.21 -1.28
N LEU A 142 8.54 6.75 -0.80
CA LEU A 142 8.66 8.18 -0.48
C LEU A 142 8.51 9.05 -1.72
N MET A 143 9.14 8.64 -2.83
CA MET A 143 9.02 9.37 -4.09
C MET A 143 7.60 9.26 -4.66
N GLN A 144 6.95 8.11 -4.52
CA GLN A 144 5.58 7.92 -5.03
C GLN A 144 4.57 8.72 -4.22
N LEU A 145 4.76 8.86 -2.91
CA LEU A 145 3.93 9.72 -2.04
C LEU A 145 3.91 11.18 -2.52
N SER A 146 5.02 11.69 -3.05
CA SER A 146 5.07 13.07 -3.57
C SER A 146 4.43 13.26 -4.95
N ARG A 147 4.18 12.18 -5.70
CA ARG A 147 3.74 12.24 -7.09
C ARG A 147 2.30 11.77 -7.31
N CYS A 148 1.75 11.06 -6.33
CA CYS A 148 0.51 10.33 -6.48
C CYS A 148 -0.57 10.94 -5.57
N PRO A 149 -1.72 11.41 -6.09
CA PRO A 149 -2.79 12.03 -5.31
C PRO A 149 -3.68 10.96 -4.65
N VAL A 150 -3.06 10.05 -3.91
CA VAL A 150 -3.73 9.00 -3.13
C VAL A 150 -3.41 9.23 -1.65
N LEU A 151 -4.44 9.35 -0.82
CA LEU A 151 -4.30 9.42 0.62
C LEU A 151 -3.84 8.07 1.17
N VAL A 152 -2.70 8.05 1.85
CA VAL A 152 -2.15 6.84 2.48
C VAL A 152 -2.35 6.90 3.99
N VAL A 153 -3.14 5.96 4.51
CA VAL A 153 -3.35 5.77 5.95
C VAL A 153 -2.42 4.66 6.44
N CYS A 154 -1.56 4.96 7.40
CA CYS A 154 -0.57 3.99 7.90
C CYS A 154 -0.16 4.27 9.35
N THR A 155 0.60 3.35 9.96
CA THR A 155 1.22 3.54 11.28
C THR A 155 2.63 4.15 11.18
N GLY A 156 2.85 5.03 10.20
CA GLY A 156 4.15 5.66 9.93
C GLY A 156 5.08 4.79 9.09
N ALA A 157 6.38 5.03 9.19
CA ALA A 157 7.40 4.23 8.53
C ALA A 157 7.76 2.99 9.36
N LYS A 158 8.21 1.92 8.68
CA LYS A 158 8.60 0.66 9.34
C LYS A 158 9.69 0.91 10.38
N ALA A 159 9.60 0.26 11.54
CA ALA A 159 10.48 0.51 12.70
C ALA A 159 11.99 0.28 12.46
N ILE A 160 12.34 -0.50 11.43
CA ILE A 160 13.75 -0.76 11.04
C ILE A 160 14.41 0.41 10.32
N LEU A 161 13.63 1.42 9.91
CA LEU A 161 14.09 2.55 9.10
C LEU A 161 14.63 3.69 9.97
N ASP A 162 15.35 4.60 9.33
CA ASP A 162 15.75 5.87 9.90
C ASP A 162 14.57 6.84 9.84
N LEU A 163 13.82 6.92 10.95
CA LEU A 163 12.60 7.71 11.00
C LEU A 163 12.87 9.21 10.85
N PRO A 164 13.89 9.80 11.51
CA PRO A 164 14.25 11.21 11.28
C PRO A 164 14.56 11.50 9.81
N ALA A 165 15.47 10.73 9.20
CA ALA A 165 15.82 10.93 7.78
C ALA A 165 14.62 10.71 6.84
N THR A 166 13.70 9.79 7.20
CA THR A 166 12.48 9.56 6.44
C THR A 166 11.55 10.77 6.48
N MET A 167 11.37 11.41 7.64
CA MET A 167 10.56 12.61 7.78
C MET A 167 11.16 13.80 7.02
N GLU A 168 12.46 14.03 7.12
CA GLU A 168 13.19 15.05 6.36
C GLU A 168 13.03 14.85 4.84
N TYR A 169 13.07 13.59 4.38
CA TYR A 169 12.85 13.28 2.97
C TYR A 169 11.42 13.60 2.53
N LEU A 170 10.41 13.23 3.32
CA LEU A 170 9.00 13.54 3.03
C LEU A 170 8.77 15.05 2.98
N GLU A 171 9.33 15.80 3.93
CA GLU A 171 9.27 17.26 3.96
C GLU A 171 9.90 17.87 2.70
N THR A 172 11.11 17.42 2.35
CA THR A 172 11.83 17.87 1.13
C THR A 172 11.01 17.61 -0.13
N GLN A 173 10.25 16.51 -0.18
CA GLN A 173 9.39 16.17 -1.31
C GLN A 173 8.02 16.85 -1.26
N GLY A 174 7.74 17.68 -0.24
CA GLY A 174 6.47 18.38 -0.07
C GLY A 174 5.28 17.47 0.27
N VAL A 175 5.54 16.32 0.89
CA VAL A 175 4.49 15.38 1.30
C VAL A 175 3.94 15.80 2.66
N PRO A 176 2.65 16.18 2.78
CA PRO A 176 2.05 16.46 4.07
C PRO A 176 1.91 15.19 4.91
N VAL A 177 2.46 15.20 6.12
CA VAL A 177 2.30 14.13 7.09
C VAL A 177 1.40 14.62 8.21
N ILE A 178 0.19 14.08 8.27
CA ILE A 178 -0.87 14.51 9.18
C ILE A 178 -1.08 13.42 10.24
N GLY A 179 -0.97 13.79 11.51
CA GLY A 179 -1.33 12.91 12.62
C GLY A 179 -2.84 12.88 12.81
N TYR A 180 -3.47 11.73 12.57
CA TYR A 180 -4.89 11.56 12.87
C TYR A 180 -5.08 11.29 14.36
N GLN A 181 -5.68 12.26 15.07
CA GLN A 181 -5.89 12.25 16.54
C GLN A 181 -4.58 12.09 17.35
N THR A 182 -3.43 12.46 16.78
CA THR A 182 -2.13 12.39 17.44
C THR A 182 -1.22 13.53 17.00
N ASN A 183 -0.32 13.94 17.89
CA ASN A 183 0.79 14.84 17.57
C ASN A 183 2.12 14.11 17.41
N ASP A 184 2.12 12.77 17.53
CA ASP A 184 3.33 11.99 17.45
C ASP A 184 3.39 11.21 16.13
N PHE A 185 4.58 11.22 15.50
CA PHE A 185 4.84 10.30 14.40
C PHE A 185 5.01 8.89 14.98
N PRO A 186 4.21 7.90 14.56
CA PRO A 186 4.31 6.56 15.11
C PRO A 186 5.54 5.82 14.58
N ALA A 187 6.00 4.83 15.33
CA ALA A 187 7.12 3.96 14.96
C ALA A 187 6.64 2.54 14.65
N PHE A 188 5.67 2.41 13.76
CA PHE A 188 5.08 1.16 13.28
C PHE A 188 4.39 0.33 14.39
N TYR A 189 5.17 -0.24 15.32
CA TYR A 189 4.65 -1.02 16.47
C TYR A 189 4.40 -0.16 17.73
N SER A 190 4.95 1.05 17.76
CA SER A 190 4.82 1.99 18.87
C SER A 190 4.02 3.21 18.41
N THR A 191 3.13 3.68 19.28
CA THR A 191 2.30 4.86 19.03
C THR A 191 3.09 6.16 18.95
N SER A 192 4.34 6.18 19.46
CA SER A 192 5.24 7.33 19.37
C SER A 192 6.66 6.88 19.02
N SER A 193 7.31 7.64 18.15
CA SER A 193 8.75 7.56 17.87
C SER A 193 9.57 8.58 18.66
N GLY A 194 8.91 9.43 19.45
CA GLY A 194 9.49 10.61 20.08
C GLY A 194 9.53 11.84 19.16
N MET A 195 9.16 11.70 17.87
CA MET A 195 9.11 12.80 16.91
C MET A 195 7.71 13.41 16.89
N LYS A 196 7.63 14.73 16.85
CA LYS A 196 6.37 15.47 16.77
C LYS A 196 5.97 15.76 15.33
N LEU A 197 4.68 15.75 15.07
CA LEU A 197 4.08 16.17 13.81
C LEU A 197 3.61 17.62 13.93
N ASN A 198 3.79 18.38 12.85
CA ASN A 198 3.36 19.77 12.75
C ASN A 198 1.89 19.90 12.31
N LEU A 199 1.35 18.87 11.68
CA LEU A 199 -0.02 18.83 11.18
C LEU A 199 -0.81 17.75 11.92
N ARG A 200 -2.03 18.10 12.34
CA ARG A 200 -2.95 17.20 13.02
C ARG A 200 -4.37 17.43 12.51
N ALA A 201 -5.11 16.36 12.39
CA ALA A 201 -6.54 16.36 12.17
C ALA A 201 -7.21 15.49 13.24
N ASP A 202 -8.33 15.92 13.79
CA ASP A 202 -9.08 15.20 14.82
C ASP A 202 -10.33 14.50 14.23
N SER A 203 -10.68 14.83 13.00
CA SER A 203 -11.75 14.18 12.24
C SER A 203 -11.36 14.02 10.76
N ALA A 204 -12.15 13.26 10.02
CA ALA A 204 -11.93 13.06 8.58
C ALA A 204 -12.45 14.24 7.74
N GLU A 205 -13.26 15.12 8.32
CA GLU A 205 -13.81 16.32 7.70
C GLU A 205 -12.84 17.50 7.69
N GLU A 206 -11.84 17.50 8.60
CA GLU A 206 -10.76 18.49 8.64
C GLU A 206 -9.75 18.28 7.51
#